data_efbccdde308e71ed3c718d51143c2b20
#
_entry.id   efbccdde308e71ed3c718d51143c2b20
#
_cell.length_a   1.000
_cell.length_b   1.000
_cell.length_c   1.000
_cell.angle_alpha   90.00
_cell.angle_beta   90.00
_cell.angle_gamma   90.00
#
_symmetry.space_group_name_H-M   'P 1'
#
loop_
_entity.id
_entity.type
_entity.pdbx_description
1 polymer ?
#
loop_
_entity_poly.entity_id
_entity_poly.type
_entity_poly.pdbx_seq_one_letter_code
_entity_poly.pdbx_strand_id
1 'polypeptide(L)'
;MNNSYLGLIRQAQRGFDMDYCVQFAFDNINAPELEGYGVDHVAVAEGLGCKALRVFKPEDIAPALKQAQALAAEHQVPVVVEMILERVTNIAMGTEIDNINEFEELAETRADAPTAITPLD
;
A
#
# COMPACT_ATOMS: atom_id res chain seq x y z
N MET A 1 6.14 3.71 -2.58
CA MET A 1 5.94 2.48 -1.78
C MET A 1 4.43 2.31 -1.57
N ASN A 2 3.89 1.13 -1.88
CA ASN A 2 2.45 0.86 -1.91
C ASN A 2 2.09 -0.37 -1.08
N ASN A 3 1.34 -0.18 0.00
CA ASN A 3 0.72 -1.26 0.78
C ASN A 3 -0.81 -1.28 0.65
N SER A 4 -1.38 -0.47 -0.22
CA SER A 4 -2.83 -0.31 -0.46
C SER A 4 -3.65 0.13 0.74
N TYR A 5 -3.03 0.58 1.81
CA TYR A 5 -3.70 1.05 3.02
C TYR A 5 -3.43 2.52 3.30
N LEU A 6 -4.41 3.19 3.88
CA LEU A 6 -4.26 4.45 4.59
C LEU A 6 -4.02 4.15 6.09
N GLY A 7 -2.93 3.43 6.37
CA GLY A 7 -2.70 2.77 7.66
C GLY A 7 -2.74 3.70 8.87
N LEU A 8 -2.06 4.85 8.80
CA LEU A 8 -2.06 5.82 9.91
C LEU A 8 -3.45 6.42 10.17
N ILE A 9 -4.23 6.67 9.11
CA ILE A 9 -5.60 7.18 9.25
C ILE A 9 -6.47 6.12 9.91
N ARG A 10 -6.40 4.89 9.44
CA ARG A 10 -7.18 3.78 9.99
C ARG A 10 -6.81 3.50 11.44
N GLN A 11 -5.54 3.54 11.78
CA GLN A 11 -5.06 3.37 13.14
C GLN A 11 -5.61 4.43 14.09
N ALA A 12 -5.59 5.70 13.68
CA ALA A 12 -6.20 6.79 14.44
C ALA A 12 -7.70 6.59 14.61
N GLN A 13 -8.40 6.17 13.57
CA GLN A 13 -9.84 5.87 13.63
C GLN A 13 -10.15 4.74 14.64
N ARG A 14 -9.37 3.68 14.64
CA ARG A 14 -9.52 2.57 15.59
C ARG A 14 -9.34 3.02 17.03
N GLY A 15 -8.39 3.92 17.30
CA GLY A 15 -8.20 4.51 18.62
C GLY A 15 -9.42 5.29 19.14
N PHE A 16 -10.30 5.75 18.26
CA PHE A 16 -11.56 6.45 18.57
C PHE A 16 -12.81 5.59 18.34
N ASP A 17 -12.66 4.27 18.23
CA ASP A 17 -13.77 3.36 17.93
C ASP A 17 -14.49 3.62 16.60
N MET A 18 -13.77 4.18 15.64
CA MET A 18 -14.32 4.58 14.33
C MET A 18 -13.50 3.93 13.22
N ASP A 19 -13.59 2.62 13.03
CA ASP A 19 -12.93 1.98 11.89
C ASP A 19 -13.81 2.05 10.65
N TYR A 20 -13.52 3.00 9.77
CA TYR A 20 -14.17 3.13 8.45
C TYR A 20 -13.45 2.34 7.35
N CYS A 21 -12.45 1.54 7.71
CA CYS A 21 -11.72 0.70 6.76
C CYS A 21 -11.14 1.48 5.58
N VAL A 22 -10.57 2.64 5.84
CA VAL A 22 -9.96 3.47 4.79
C VAL A 22 -8.76 2.79 4.15
N GLN A 23 -8.96 2.38 2.92
CA GLN A 23 -7.97 1.60 2.17
C GLN A 23 -8.23 1.65 0.67
N PHE A 24 -7.24 1.25 -0.10
CA PHE A 24 -7.34 1.03 -1.54
C PHE A 24 -7.23 -0.46 -1.91
N ALA A 25 -7.45 -1.35 -0.95
CA ALA A 25 -7.41 -2.79 -1.15
C ALA A 25 -8.76 -3.26 -1.71
N PHE A 26 -8.82 -3.44 -3.01
CA PHE A 26 -9.95 -4.00 -3.76
C PHE A 26 -9.43 -4.77 -4.98
N ASP A 27 -10.25 -5.62 -5.55
CA ASP A 27 -9.89 -6.32 -6.78
C ASP A 27 -10.09 -5.39 -7.99
N ASN A 28 -9.01 -5.18 -8.72
CA ASN A 28 -9.05 -4.37 -9.93
C ASN A 28 -9.30 -5.28 -11.13
N ILE A 29 -10.47 -5.14 -11.75
CA ILE A 29 -10.87 -5.95 -12.91
C ILE A 29 -9.97 -5.75 -14.13
N ASN A 30 -9.27 -4.61 -14.23
CA ASN A 30 -8.34 -4.30 -15.31
C ASN A 30 -6.90 -4.73 -15.01
N ALA A 31 -6.61 -5.11 -13.76
CA ALA A 31 -5.30 -5.53 -13.29
C ALA A 31 -5.44 -6.65 -12.24
N PRO A 32 -5.97 -7.84 -12.63
CA PRO A 32 -6.23 -8.93 -11.70
C PRO A 32 -4.95 -9.49 -11.07
N GLU A 33 -3.80 -9.30 -11.70
CA GLU A 33 -2.49 -9.70 -11.18
C GLU A 33 -2.06 -8.93 -9.93
N LEU A 34 -2.75 -7.84 -9.59
CA LEU A 34 -2.47 -7.07 -8.38
C LEU A 34 -3.05 -7.69 -7.11
N GLU A 35 -3.86 -8.72 -7.23
CA GLU A 35 -4.33 -9.54 -6.11
C GLU A 35 -4.85 -8.72 -4.90
N GLY A 36 -5.80 -7.81 -5.15
CA GLY A 36 -6.40 -6.98 -4.12
C GLY A 36 -5.59 -5.73 -3.73
N TYR A 37 -4.52 -5.37 -4.44
CA TYR A 37 -3.83 -4.09 -4.24
C TYR A 37 -4.57 -2.90 -4.88
N GLY A 38 -5.64 -3.15 -5.59
CA GLY A 38 -6.62 -2.16 -6.04
C GLY A 38 -6.09 -1.29 -7.17
N VAL A 39 -5.55 -0.14 -6.84
CA VAL A 39 -5.14 0.86 -7.84
C VAL A 39 -3.92 0.39 -8.62
N ASP A 40 -4.02 0.38 -9.95
CA ASP A 40 -2.88 0.20 -10.84
C ASP A 40 -2.13 1.54 -11.02
N HIS A 41 -1.20 1.82 -10.09
CA HIS A 41 -0.43 3.06 -10.12
C HIS A 41 0.51 3.17 -11.33
N VAL A 42 0.94 2.04 -11.89
CA VAL A 42 1.74 2.02 -13.12
C VAL A 42 0.89 2.56 -14.27
N ALA A 43 -0.31 2.03 -14.47
CA ALA A 43 -1.22 2.52 -15.51
C ALA A 43 -1.60 4.00 -15.30
N VAL A 44 -1.81 4.43 -14.05
CA VAL A 44 -2.08 5.84 -13.73
C VAL A 44 -0.89 6.73 -14.12
N ALA A 45 0.33 6.35 -13.74
CA ALA A 45 1.53 7.12 -14.08
C ALA A 45 1.76 7.20 -15.60
N GLU A 46 1.57 6.10 -16.30
CA GLU A 46 1.68 6.06 -17.75
C GLU A 46 0.60 6.92 -18.44
N GLY A 47 -0.62 6.89 -17.93
CA GLY A 47 -1.71 7.76 -18.39
C GLY A 47 -1.43 9.26 -18.21
N LEU A 48 -0.58 9.61 -17.24
CA LEU A 48 -0.10 10.97 -17.01
C LEU A 48 1.14 11.33 -17.86
N GLY A 49 1.61 10.44 -18.71
CA GLY A 49 2.78 10.66 -19.57
C GLY A 49 4.12 10.33 -18.95
N CYS A 50 4.15 9.69 -17.81
CA CYS A 50 5.36 9.16 -17.19
C CYS A 50 5.71 7.77 -17.75
N LYS A 51 6.93 7.28 -17.43
CA LYS A 51 7.22 5.85 -17.46
C LYS A 51 7.02 5.28 -16.08
N ALA A 52 6.71 3.98 -15.99
CA ALA A 52 6.51 3.36 -14.69
C ALA A 52 7.01 1.91 -14.66
N LEU A 53 7.43 1.48 -13.48
CA LEU A 53 7.89 0.12 -13.19
C LEU A 53 7.23 -0.35 -11.89
N ARG A 54 7.00 -1.65 -11.76
CA ARG A 54 6.50 -2.26 -10.53
C ARG A 54 7.47 -3.31 -10.02
N VAL A 55 7.68 -3.32 -8.71
CA VAL A 55 8.59 -4.22 -8.01
C VAL A 55 7.83 -4.97 -6.94
N PHE A 56 7.90 -6.30 -6.97
CA PHE A 56 7.27 -7.18 -5.98
C PHE A 56 8.26 -7.79 -5.00
N LYS A 57 9.55 -7.86 -5.36
CA LYS A 57 10.56 -8.56 -4.57
C LYS A 57 11.74 -7.66 -4.28
N PRO A 58 12.36 -7.80 -3.09
CA PRO A 58 13.51 -6.98 -2.71
C PRO A 58 14.70 -7.07 -3.68
N GLU A 59 14.94 -8.25 -4.24
CA GLU A 59 16.04 -8.47 -5.20
C GLU A 59 15.89 -7.69 -6.50
N ASP A 60 14.66 -7.32 -6.86
CA ASP A 60 14.36 -6.58 -8.09
C ASP A 60 14.48 -5.05 -7.91
N ILE A 61 14.66 -4.55 -6.69
CA ILE A 61 14.72 -3.10 -6.42
C ILE A 61 15.89 -2.44 -7.13
N ALA A 62 17.10 -2.95 -6.95
CA ALA A 62 18.28 -2.36 -7.55
C ALA A 62 18.28 -2.43 -9.09
N PRO A 63 17.88 -3.54 -9.74
CA PRO A 63 17.65 -3.59 -11.18
C PRO A 63 16.61 -2.59 -11.66
N ALA A 64 15.46 -2.46 -10.96
CA ALA A 64 14.39 -1.54 -11.34
C ALA A 64 14.85 -0.07 -11.26
N LEU A 65 15.61 0.30 -10.24
CA LEU A 65 16.14 1.66 -10.12
C LEU A 65 17.14 1.99 -11.26
N LYS A 66 17.98 1.05 -11.66
CA LYS A 66 18.87 1.22 -12.83
C LYS A 66 18.09 1.37 -14.12
N GLN A 67 17.05 0.55 -14.29
CA GLN A 67 16.15 0.64 -15.46
C GLN A 67 15.41 1.97 -15.48
N ALA A 68 14.92 2.45 -14.32
CA ALA A 68 14.25 3.74 -14.20
C ALA A 68 15.17 4.89 -14.64
N GLN A 69 16.44 4.88 -14.24
CA GLN A 69 17.42 5.88 -14.67
C GLN A 69 17.61 5.86 -16.18
N ALA A 70 17.71 4.67 -16.79
CA ALA A 70 17.84 4.53 -18.24
C ALA A 70 16.59 5.05 -18.97
N LEU A 71 15.39 4.70 -18.51
CA LEU A 71 14.13 5.17 -19.07
C LEU A 71 13.99 6.70 -18.96
N ALA A 72 14.36 7.28 -17.83
CA ALA A 72 14.32 8.72 -17.63
C ALA A 72 15.29 9.44 -18.60
N ALA A 73 16.46 8.90 -18.82
CA ALA A 73 17.43 9.46 -19.75
C ALA A 73 16.97 9.33 -21.22
N GLU A 74 16.40 8.18 -21.59
CA GLU A 74 15.93 7.91 -22.95
C GLU A 74 14.71 8.76 -23.33
N HIS A 75 13.70 8.80 -22.47
CA HIS A 75 12.41 9.42 -22.78
C HIS A 75 12.27 10.86 -22.30
N GLN A 76 13.19 11.34 -21.46
CA GLN A 76 13.17 12.69 -20.86
C GLN A 76 11.85 12.97 -20.10
N VAL A 77 11.31 11.95 -19.41
CA VAL A 77 10.11 12.01 -18.59
C VAL A 77 10.39 11.47 -17.20
N PRO A 78 9.58 11.83 -16.19
CA PRO A 78 9.65 11.20 -14.88
C PRO A 78 9.40 9.68 -14.96
N VAL A 79 10.03 8.93 -14.08
CA VAL A 79 9.80 7.49 -13.94
C VAL A 79 9.30 7.19 -12.54
N VAL A 80 8.14 6.58 -12.44
CA VAL A 80 7.55 6.10 -11.19
C VAL A 80 7.97 4.65 -10.97
N VAL A 81 8.58 4.37 -9.83
CA VAL A 81 8.88 3.00 -9.40
C VAL A 81 7.97 2.65 -8.24
N GLU A 82 6.95 1.84 -8.49
CA GLU A 82 6.04 1.33 -7.49
C GLU A 82 6.64 0.09 -6.81
N MET A 83 6.89 0.17 -5.52
CA MET A 83 7.31 -0.97 -4.71
C MET A 83 6.11 -1.48 -3.94
N ILE A 84 5.69 -2.71 -4.23
CA ILE A 84 4.60 -3.39 -3.53
C ILE A 84 5.11 -3.86 -2.19
N LEU A 85 4.48 -3.39 -1.13
CA LEU A 85 4.82 -3.73 0.24
C LEU A 85 3.78 -4.70 0.81
N GLU A 86 4.22 -5.46 1.82
CA GLU A 86 3.30 -6.22 2.63
C GLU A 86 2.24 -5.31 3.29
N ARG A 87 1.01 -5.78 3.40
CA ARG A 87 -0.12 -5.05 3.98
C ARG A 87 -0.08 -5.11 5.51
N VAL A 88 0.94 -4.52 6.09
CA VAL A 88 1.09 -4.39 7.53
C VAL A 88 0.56 -3.02 7.95
N THR A 89 -0.43 -3.01 8.83
CA THR A 89 -1.05 -1.76 9.32
C THR A 89 -0.39 -1.24 10.58
N ASN A 90 0.51 -2.01 11.17
CA ASN A 90 1.03 -1.79 12.51
C ASN A 90 2.54 -1.66 12.44
N ILE A 91 3.02 -0.44 12.23
CA ILE A 91 4.45 -0.18 12.21
C ILE A 91 4.85 0.38 13.57
N ALA A 92 5.59 -0.39 14.35
CA ALA A 92 6.25 0.11 15.53
C ALA A 92 7.32 1.14 15.13
N MET A 93 7.13 2.41 15.48
CA MET A 93 8.05 3.50 15.16
C MET A 93 8.69 4.13 16.41
N GLY A 94 9.16 3.32 17.35
CA GLY A 94 9.86 3.76 18.57
C GLY A 94 8.98 3.78 19.82
N THR A 95 9.49 4.30 20.92
CA THR A 95 8.88 4.23 22.26
C THR A 95 7.57 5.03 22.42
N GLU A 96 7.31 5.97 21.54
CA GLU A 96 6.03 6.69 21.49
C GLU A 96 4.87 5.82 20.98
N ILE A 97 5.18 4.62 20.54
CA ILE A 97 4.28 3.71 19.85
C ILE A 97 3.71 2.65 20.76
N ASP A 98 4.22 2.52 21.96
CA ASP A 98 3.53 1.73 22.97
C ASP A 98 2.07 2.19 23.14
N ASN A 99 1.83 3.49 22.96
CA ASN A 99 0.48 4.04 22.88
C ASN A 99 -0.29 3.61 21.62
N ILE A 100 0.39 3.30 20.53
CA ILE A 100 -0.22 2.84 19.28
C ILE A 100 -0.50 1.33 19.35
N ASN A 101 0.34 0.58 20.02
CA ASN A 101 0.06 -0.83 20.33
C ASN A 101 -1.17 -0.97 21.24
N GLU A 102 -1.40 -0.03 22.17
CA GLU A 102 -2.65 0.01 22.93
C GLU A 102 -3.88 0.15 22.01
N PHE A 103 -3.80 0.94 20.94
CA PHE A 103 -4.89 1.04 19.98
C PHE A 103 -5.11 -0.27 19.20
N GLU A 104 -4.06 -1.03 18.97
CA GLU A 104 -4.15 -2.34 18.32
C GLU A 104 -4.74 -3.39 19.24
N GLU A 105 -4.29 -3.46 20.47
CA GLU A 105 -4.84 -4.38 21.48
C GLU A 105 -6.34 -4.10 21.70
N LEU A 106 -6.75 -2.84 21.70
CA LEU A 106 -8.16 -2.47 21.77
C LEU A 106 -8.94 -2.89 20.53
N ALA A 107 -8.31 -2.93 19.35
CA ALA A 107 -8.93 -3.43 18.14
C ALA A 107 -9.00 -4.95 18.09
N GLU A 108 -7.99 -5.65 18.62
CA GLU A 108 -7.95 -7.11 18.69
C GLU A 108 -8.91 -7.67 19.77
N THR A 109 -9.10 -6.97 20.87
CA THR A 109 -10.06 -7.36 21.91
C THR A 109 -11.52 -7.23 21.43
N ARG A 110 -11.77 -6.58 20.32
CA ARG A 110 -13.04 -6.61 19.62
C ARG A 110 -13.04 -7.70 18.54
N ALA A 111 -12.85 -8.93 18.96
CA ALA A 111 -12.90 -10.10 18.08
C ALA A 111 -14.19 -10.24 17.25
N ASP A 112 -15.21 -9.43 17.55
CA ASP A 112 -16.49 -9.36 16.83
C ASP A 112 -16.59 -8.14 15.89
N ALA A 113 -15.58 -7.27 15.84
CA ALA A 113 -15.57 -6.23 14.82
C ALA A 113 -15.40 -6.92 13.46
N PRO A 114 -16.29 -6.68 12.48
CA PRO A 114 -16.12 -7.28 11.18
C PRO A 114 -14.74 -6.90 10.68
N THR A 115 -13.90 -7.89 10.48
CA THR A 115 -12.64 -7.73 9.77
C THR A 115 -13.00 -7.12 8.44
N ALA A 116 -12.62 -5.91 8.26
CA ALA A 116 -13.10 -5.05 7.19
C ALA A 116 -12.64 -5.46 5.79
N ILE A 117 -12.12 -6.63 5.66
CA ILE A 117 -11.79 -7.22 4.38
C ILE A 117 -12.26 -8.67 4.44
N THR A 118 -13.54 -8.87 4.17
CA THR A 118 -13.90 -10.07 3.45
C THR A 118 -13.43 -9.79 2.03
N PRO A 119 -12.56 -10.62 1.43
CA PRO A 119 -12.40 -10.58 -0.01
C PRO A 119 -13.81 -10.68 -0.57
N LEU A 120 -14.19 -9.77 -1.42
CA LEU A 120 -15.39 -9.94 -2.21
C LEU A 120 -15.10 -11.16 -3.09
N ASP A 121 -15.73 -12.27 -2.77
CA ASP A 121 -15.77 -13.47 -3.61
C ASP A 121 -16.30 -13.12 -5.01
#